data_653fffe4ac2b245dfb2907352bee9b23
#
_entry.id   653fffe4ac2b245dfb2907352bee9b23
#
_cell.length_a   1.000
_cell.length_b   1.000
_cell.length_c   1.000
_cell.angle_alpha   90.00
_cell.angle_beta   90.00
_cell.angle_gamma   90.00
#
_symmetry.space_group_name_H-M   'P 1'
#
loop_
_entity.id
_entity.type
_entity.pdbx_description
1 polymer ?
#
loop_
_entity_poly.entity_id
_entity_poly.type
_entity_poly.pdbx_seq_one_letter_code
_entity_poly.pdbx_strand_id
1 'polypeptide(L)'
;MARTKIDVPVEKQCGYTSIIVSYSTGIDSTGALYWATQNFAPEKIFLLYCDTGAEYSVNDAIFFRTAKILGLKPVMLKPEKDFMYLLLNERLKFPDMKNRWCTAYLKTALTDHWIRTHRNLLGEKCLFISGERRDESRGRAKLPECEYHSTTLKTERKGKFECHWLRPVLDYEKGKMFEWGKTLGLDDHPCYEYCGRCSCMMCVVAKNEQIMENMKRHPEEMRKWVDAEIKLGFTWKHKTSLQELWEQCFDIDDVVEEQEGSENGRSDVHTSIF
;
A
#
# COMPACT_ATOMS: atom_id res chain seq x y z
N MET A 1 17.88 -15.08 11.03
CA MET A 1 19.20 -14.42 11.19
C MET A 1 18.93 -12.96 11.55
N ALA A 2 19.53 -12.48 12.65
CA ALA A 2 19.44 -11.07 13.03
C ALA A 2 20.09 -10.22 11.94
N ARG A 3 19.37 -9.19 11.45
CA ARG A 3 19.92 -8.22 10.52
C ARG A 3 20.95 -7.37 11.28
N THR A 4 22.12 -7.19 10.71
CA THR A 4 23.17 -6.39 11.37
C THR A 4 22.80 -4.92 11.25
N LYS A 5 22.70 -4.23 12.40
CA LYS A 5 22.52 -2.78 12.45
C LYS A 5 23.73 -2.13 11.79
N ILE A 6 23.52 -1.20 10.88
CA ILE A 6 24.55 -0.40 10.27
C ILE A 6 24.26 1.05 10.64
N ASP A 7 25.24 1.70 11.27
CA ASP A 7 25.24 3.14 11.35
C ASP A 7 25.71 3.67 9.98
N VAL A 8 24.76 4.12 9.15
CA VAL A 8 25.08 4.91 7.96
C VAL A 8 24.99 6.37 8.37
N PRO A 9 26.10 7.03 8.67
CA PRO A 9 26.09 8.46 8.88
C PRO A 9 25.56 9.13 7.61
N VAL A 10 24.76 10.19 7.76
CA VAL A 10 24.23 11.00 6.66
C VAL A 10 25.37 11.48 5.73
N GLU A 11 26.57 11.67 6.26
CA GLU A 11 27.79 12.04 5.54
C GLU A 11 28.31 10.96 4.55
N LYS A 12 27.84 9.70 4.66
CA LYS A 12 28.24 8.58 3.76
C LYS A 12 27.21 8.27 2.67
N GLN A 13 26.35 9.19 2.31
CA GLN A 13 25.45 9.06 1.16
C GLN A 13 26.20 9.06 -0.18
N CYS A 14 27.48 9.37 -0.17
CA CYS A 14 28.40 9.24 -1.31
C CYS A 14 28.59 7.78 -1.67
N GLY A 15 28.23 7.41 -2.91
CA GLY A 15 28.53 6.10 -3.48
C GLY A 15 27.34 5.21 -3.78
N TYR A 16 26.08 5.59 -3.46
CA TYR A 16 24.93 4.85 -3.96
C TYR A 16 24.75 5.09 -5.47
N THR A 17 24.65 4.00 -6.21
CA THR A 17 24.40 4.01 -7.66
C THR A 17 22.95 4.20 -7.99
N SER A 18 22.06 3.68 -7.11
CA SER A 18 20.61 3.80 -7.26
C SER A 18 19.90 3.85 -5.91
N ILE A 19 18.77 4.52 -5.92
CA ILE A 19 17.90 4.73 -4.76
C ILE A 19 16.52 4.15 -5.11
N ILE A 20 15.99 3.28 -4.30
CA ILE A 20 14.64 2.71 -4.45
C ILE A 20 13.79 3.25 -3.31
N VAL A 21 12.76 4.03 -3.63
CA VAL A 21 11.80 4.50 -2.64
C VAL A 21 10.54 3.65 -2.71
N SER A 22 10.26 2.89 -1.65
CA SER A 22 9.01 2.15 -1.50
C SER A 22 7.88 3.12 -1.21
N TYR A 23 7.08 3.41 -2.22
CA TYR A 23 6.02 4.40 -2.19
C TYR A 23 4.65 3.74 -2.22
N SER A 24 3.83 3.99 -1.21
CA SER A 24 2.49 3.39 -1.06
C SER A 24 1.36 4.42 -1.18
N THR A 25 1.64 5.60 -1.74
CA THR A 25 0.76 6.78 -1.81
C THR A 25 0.32 7.35 -0.46
N GLY A 26 0.65 6.69 0.64
CA GLY A 26 0.37 7.18 1.99
C GLY A 26 1.43 8.16 2.49
N ILE A 27 1.05 8.97 3.48
CA ILE A 27 1.84 10.12 3.94
C ILE A 27 3.24 9.76 4.45
N ASP A 28 3.40 8.61 5.11
CA ASP A 28 4.70 8.19 5.65
C ASP A 28 5.69 7.86 4.52
N SER A 29 5.21 7.24 3.44
CA SER A 29 6.01 7.01 2.24
C SER A 29 6.28 8.30 1.45
N THR A 30 5.38 9.28 1.51
CA THR A 30 5.58 10.62 0.97
C THR A 30 6.68 11.35 1.73
N GLY A 31 6.73 11.24 3.05
CA GLY A 31 7.83 11.77 3.86
C GLY A 31 9.19 11.15 3.53
N ALA A 32 9.22 9.83 3.35
CA ALA A 32 10.43 9.13 2.91
C ALA A 32 10.87 9.55 1.50
N LEU A 33 9.91 9.78 0.61
CA LEU A 33 10.15 10.30 -0.74
C LEU A 33 10.71 11.73 -0.70
N TYR A 34 10.12 12.61 0.12
CA TYR A 34 10.67 13.96 0.34
C TYR A 34 12.14 13.88 0.76
N TRP A 35 12.44 13.09 1.78
CA TRP A 35 13.81 12.92 2.24
C TRP A 35 14.73 12.45 1.11
N ALA A 36 14.31 11.48 0.30
CA ALA A 36 15.09 10.98 -0.82
C ALA A 36 15.38 12.07 -1.87
N THR A 37 14.40 12.89 -2.21
CA THR A 37 14.55 13.97 -3.20
C THR A 37 15.43 15.13 -2.72
N GLN A 38 15.57 15.31 -1.40
CA GLN A 38 16.49 16.31 -0.83
C GLN A 38 17.95 15.84 -0.81
N ASN A 39 18.18 14.53 -0.91
CA ASN A 39 19.51 13.95 -0.73
C ASN A 39 20.10 13.33 -2.00
N PHE A 40 19.28 13.06 -3.01
CA PHE A 40 19.70 12.37 -4.23
C PHE A 40 19.10 13.02 -5.48
N ALA A 41 19.85 12.99 -6.57
CA ALA A 41 19.38 13.48 -7.86
C ALA A 41 18.24 12.57 -8.41
N PRO A 42 17.20 13.17 -9.04
CA PRO A 42 16.00 12.44 -9.48
C PRO A 42 16.30 11.25 -10.39
N GLU A 43 17.31 11.36 -11.26
CA GLU A 43 17.71 10.30 -12.19
C GLU A 43 18.25 9.04 -11.51
N LYS A 44 18.62 9.10 -10.24
CA LYS A 44 19.04 7.94 -9.43
C LYS A 44 17.87 7.26 -8.72
N ILE A 45 16.69 7.94 -8.65
CA ILE A 45 15.57 7.49 -7.83
C ILE A 45 14.59 6.65 -8.65
N PHE A 46 14.39 5.41 -8.20
CA PHE A 46 13.31 4.53 -8.64
C PHE A 46 12.17 4.64 -7.63
N LEU A 47 11.02 5.13 -8.07
CA LEU A 47 9.80 5.16 -7.27
C LEU A 47 9.10 3.81 -7.41
N LEU A 48 9.11 2.97 -6.37
CA LEU A 48 8.60 1.61 -6.42
C LEU A 48 7.27 1.51 -5.69
N TYR A 49 6.26 0.97 -6.37
CA TYR A 49 4.93 0.71 -5.86
C TYR A 49 4.53 -0.75 -6.10
N CYS A 50 3.98 -1.40 -5.08
CA CYS A 50 3.42 -2.75 -5.19
C CYS A 50 1.88 -2.65 -5.21
N ASP A 51 1.29 -2.90 -6.37
CA ASP A 51 -0.14 -3.07 -6.53
C ASP A 51 -0.50 -4.53 -6.21
N THR A 52 -1.18 -4.74 -5.09
CA THR A 52 -1.53 -6.08 -4.60
C THR A 52 -2.96 -6.50 -4.99
N GLY A 53 -3.73 -5.60 -5.60
CA GLY A 53 -5.17 -5.75 -5.88
C GLY A 53 -6.08 -5.47 -4.68
N ALA A 54 -5.52 -4.96 -3.58
CA ALA A 54 -6.28 -4.58 -2.38
C ALA A 54 -6.20 -3.08 -2.07
N GLU A 55 -5.51 -2.32 -2.89
CA GLU A 55 -5.34 -0.87 -2.78
C GLU A 55 -6.59 -0.12 -3.29
N TYR A 56 -6.64 1.19 -3.02
CA TYR A 56 -7.64 2.08 -3.63
C TYR A 56 -7.37 2.22 -5.12
N SER A 57 -8.43 2.25 -5.93
CA SER A 57 -8.34 2.40 -7.41
C SER A 57 -7.60 3.68 -7.84
N VAL A 58 -7.64 4.74 -7.03
CA VAL A 58 -6.96 6.01 -7.29
C VAL A 58 -5.43 5.93 -7.14
N ASN A 59 -4.89 4.89 -6.50
CA ASN A 59 -3.46 4.81 -6.16
C ASN A 59 -2.55 4.80 -7.39
N ASP A 60 -2.94 4.12 -8.46
CA ASP A 60 -2.18 4.08 -9.72
C ASP A 60 -2.01 5.49 -10.30
N ALA A 61 -3.09 6.27 -10.33
CA ALA A 61 -3.06 7.65 -10.83
C ALA A 61 -2.17 8.55 -9.97
N ILE A 62 -2.28 8.44 -8.64
CA ILE A 62 -1.42 9.18 -7.70
C ILE A 62 0.05 8.81 -7.90
N PHE A 63 0.35 7.51 -8.02
CA PHE A 63 1.69 7.00 -8.20
C PHE A 63 2.36 7.57 -9.47
N PHE A 64 1.71 7.44 -10.62
CA PHE A 64 2.26 7.95 -11.88
C PHE A 64 2.35 9.47 -11.93
N ARG A 65 1.35 10.18 -11.36
CA ARG A 65 1.39 11.64 -11.23
C ARG A 65 2.59 12.08 -10.38
N THR A 66 2.82 11.42 -9.23
CA THR A 66 3.96 11.71 -8.35
C THR A 66 5.29 11.51 -9.08
N ALA A 67 5.46 10.38 -9.78
CA ALA A 67 6.67 10.12 -10.55
C ALA A 67 6.90 11.20 -11.63
N LYS A 68 5.85 11.62 -12.32
CA LYS A 68 5.90 12.66 -13.36
C LYS A 68 6.27 14.04 -12.78
N ILE A 69 5.63 14.46 -11.69
CA ILE A 69 5.90 15.77 -11.04
C ILE A 69 7.35 15.87 -10.62
N LEU A 70 7.90 14.78 -10.05
CA LEU A 70 9.24 14.78 -9.47
C LEU A 70 10.34 14.30 -10.45
N GLY A 71 9.99 13.94 -11.69
CA GLY A 71 10.95 13.45 -12.70
C GLY A 71 11.60 12.12 -12.34
N LEU A 72 10.90 11.25 -11.62
CA LEU A 72 11.42 9.97 -11.10
C LEU A 72 11.13 8.80 -12.04
N LYS A 73 11.88 7.70 -11.87
CA LYS A 73 11.68 6.46 -12.61
C LYS A 73 10.59 5.61 -11.94
N PRO A 74 9.37 5.50 -12.51
CA PRO A 74 8.30 4.70 -11.92
C PRO A 74 8.57 3.20 -12.11
N VAL A 75 8.38 2.43 -11.04
CA VAL A 75 8.43 0.96 -11.03
C VAL A 75 7.18 0.45 -10.34
N MET A 76 6.21 -0.02 -11.12
CA MET A 76 5.01 -0.63 -10.60
C MET A 76 5.15 -2.16 -10.66
N LEU A 77 5.03 -2.81 -9.53
CA LEU A 77 5.09 -4.25 -9.40
C LEU A 77 3.68 -4.81 -9.18
N LYS A 78 3.23 -5.62 -10.13
CA LYS A 78 1.96 -6.36 -10.04
C LYS A 78 2.27 -7.85 -9.98
N PRO A 79 1.77 -8.58 -8.97
CA PRO A 79 1.92 -10.03 -8.91
C PRO A 79 1.02 -10.70 -9.96
N GLU A 80 1.44 -11.83 -10.50
CA GLU A 80 0.59 -12.67 -11.36
C GLU A 80 -0.67 -13.18 -10.61
N LYS A 81 -0.51 -13.44 -9.32
CA LYS A 81 -1.56 -13.87 -8.40
C LYS A 81 -1.76 -12.74 -7.37
N ASP A 82 -2.80 -11.97 -7.56
CA ASP A 82 -3.12 -10.85 -6.69
C ASP A 82 -3.67 -11.30 -5.31
N PHE A 83 -4.04 -10.34 -4.49
CA PHE A 83 -4.58 -10.63 -3.16
C PHE A 83 -5.81 -11.52 -3.22
N MET A 84 -6.77 -11.23 -4.10
CA MET A 84 -8.02 -11.98 -4.18
C MET A 84 -7.80 -13.40 -4.68
N TYR A 85 -6.91 -13.58 -5.68
CA TYR A 85 -6.53 -14.90 -6.14
C TYR A 85 -5.91 -15.76 -4.99
N LEU A 86 -4.93 -15.19 -4.27
CA LEU A 86 -4.30 -15.87 -3.15
C LEU A 86 -5.31 -16.21 -2.04
N LEU A 87 -6.19 -15.26 -1.73
CA LEU A 87 -7.21 -15.43 -0.70
C LEU A 87 -8.14 -16.62 -1.03
N LEU A 88 -8.68 -16.65 -2.24
CA LEU A 88 -9.74 -17.61 -2.62
C LEU A 88 -9.23 -18.98 -3.09
N ASN A 89 -7.97 -19.07 -3.54
CA ASN A 89 -7.46 -20.30 -4.18
C ASN A 89 -6.30 -20.95 -3.45
N GLU A 90 -5.49 -20.18 -2.69
CA GLU A 90 -4.28 -20.74 -2.07
C GLU A 90 -4.29 -20.65 -0.54
N ARG A 91 -4.69 -19.50 0.02
CA ARG A 91 -4.64 -19.26 1.46
C ARG A 91 -5.91 -19.67 2.16
N LEU A 92 -7.05 -19.53 1.49
CA LEU A 92 -8.39 -19.87 1.98
C LEU A 92 -8.71 -19.22 3.33
N LYS A 93 -7.99 -18.17 3.67
CA LYS A 93 -8.10 -17.42 4.92
C LYS A 93 -7.51 -16.03 4.76
N PHE A 94 -8.19 -15.03 5.32
CA PHE A 94 -7.66 -13.67 5.39
C PHE A 94 -6.32 -13.63 6.14
N PRO A 95 -5.40 -12.70 5.77
CA PRO A 95 -4.22 -12.48 6.58
C PRO A 95 -4.61 -11.98 7.98
N ASP A 96 -3.76 -12.21 8.95
CA ASP A 96 -3.94 -11.72 10.32
C ASP A 96 -2.65 -11.07 10.86
N MET A 97 -2.69 -10.57 12.08
CA MET A 97 -1.55 -9.88 12.70
C MET A 97 -0.30 -10.77 12.84
N LYS A 98 -0.48 -12.09 12.97
CA LYS A 98 0.62 -13.06 13.11
C LYS A 98 1.07 -13.58 11.75
N ASN A 99 0.14 -13.72 10.81
CA ASN A 99 0.40 -14.23 9.48
C ASN A 99 0.00 -13.21 8.40
N ARG A 100 0.85 -12.22 8.20
CA ARG A 100 0.69 -11.17 7.19
C ARG A 100 1.20 -11.64 5.83
N TRP A 101 0.62 -12.73 5.30
CA TRP A 101 1.02 -13.27 4.01
C TRP A 101 0.89 -12.25 2.87
N CYS A 102 -0.07 -11.32 2.93
CA CYS A 102 -0.20 -10.23 1.97
C CYS A 102 1.06 -9.37 1.89
N THR A 103 1.68 -9.04 3.02
CA THR A 103 2.94 -8.29 3.03
C THR A 103 4.11 -9.15 2.53
N ALA A 104 4.19 -10.40 2.98
CA ALA A 104 5.30 -11.29 2.65
C ALA A 104 5.35 -11.60 1.14
N TYR A 105 4.23 -11.97 0.55
CA TYR A 105 4.19 -12.44 -0.85
C TYR A 105 3.96 -11.31 -1.85
N LEU A 106 3.04 -10.38 -1.55
CA LEU A 106 2.61 -9.37 -2.52
C LEU A 106 3.42 -8.07 -2.46
N LYS A 107 4.26 -7.90 -1.43
CA LYS A 107 5.13 -6.71 -1.30
C LYS A 107 6.60 -7.10 -1.15
N THR A 108 6.97 -7.78 -0.06
CA THR A 108 8.40 -8.05 0.22
C THR A 108 9.03 -8.99 -0.80
N ALA A 109 8.43 -10.15 -1.06
CA ALA A 109 8.99 -11.12 -2.00
C ALA A 109 9.07 -10.55 -3.42
N LEU A 110 8.05 -9.79 -3.83
CA LEU A 110 7.97 -9.15 -5.14
C LEU A 110 9.07 -8.08 -5.31
N THR A 111 9.23 -7.21 -4.31
CA THR A 111 10.31 -6.22 -4.27
C THR A 111 11.69 -6.87 -4.26
N ASP A 112 11.90 -7.89 -3.43
CA ASP A 112 13.16 -8.63 -3.36
C ASP A 112 13.49 -9.29 -4.70
N HIS A 113 12.50 -9.87 -5.37
CA HIS A 113 12.67 -10.47 -6.70
C HIS A 113 13.09 -9.41 -7.73
N TRP A 114 12.39 -8.28 -7.77
CA TRP A 114 12.72 -7.19 -8.68
C TRP A 114 14.14 -6.66 -8.46
N ILE A 115 14.55 -6.40 -7.22
CA ILE A 115 15.91 -5.96 -6.91
C ILE A 115 16.95 -6.99 -7.37
N ARG A 116 16.71 -8.29 -7.15
CA ARG A 116 17.66 -9.35 -7.54
C ARG A 116 17.81 -9.49 -9.04
N THR A 117 16.73 -9.31 -9.79
CA THR A 117 16.74 -9.46 -11.26
C THR A 117 17.24 -8.22 -11.99
N HIS A 118 17.23 -7.04 -11.33
CA HIS A 118 17.63 -5.76 -11.93
C HIS A 118 18.96 -5.21 -11.38
N ARG A 119 19.81 -6.05 -10.81
CA ARG A 119 21.11 -5.61 -10.25
C ARG A 119 21.98 -4.85 -11.26
N ASN A 120 21.99 -5.26 -12.52
CA ASN A 120 22.74 -4.57 -13.57
C ASN A 120 22.26 -3.13 -13.78
N LEU A 121 20.95 -2.89 -13.63
CA LEU A 121 20.35 -1.55 -13.70
C LEU A 121 20.64 -0.75 -12.44
N LEU A 122 20.62 -1.40 -11.27
CA LEU A 122 20.78 -0.76 -9.98
C LEU A 122 22.26 -0.45 -9.64
N GLY A 123 23.20 -1.15 -10.26
CA GLY A 123 24.63 -1.02 -9.99
C GLY A 123 25.07 -1.78 -8.72
N GLU A 124 26.28 -1.50 -8.25
CA GLU A 124 26.88 -2.28 -7.16
C GLU A 124 26.35 -1.92 -5.77
N LYS A 125 25.92 -0.67 -5.56
CA LYS A 125 25.48 -0.18 -4.26
C LYS A 125 24.13 0.53 -4.34
N CYS A 126 23.11 -0.07 -3.74
CA CYS A 126 21.73 0.39 -3.78
C CYS A 126 21.25 0.82 -2.39
N LEU A 127 20.40 1.83 -2.31
CA LEU A 127 19.70 2.24 -1.10
C LEU A 127 18.20 2.00 -1.29
N PHE A 128 17.61 1.13 -0.45
CA PHE A 128 16.17 0.94 -0.34
C PHE A 128 15.64 1.81 0.80
N ILE A 129 14.65 2.65 0.50
CA ILE A 129 14.07 3.61 1.45
C ILE A 129 12.60 3.27 1.67
N SER A 130 12.16 3.29 2.93
CA SER A 130 10.75 3.09 3.29
C SER A 130 10.31 4.04 4.41
N GLY A 131 9.02 4.33 4.43
CA GLY A 131 8.41 5.29 5.35
C GLY A 131 7.76 4.61 6.56
N GLU A 132 8.53 4.10 7.51
CA GLU A 132 8.01 3.65 8.81
C GLU A 132 8.29 4.69 9.88
N ARG A 133 7.35 4.85 10.82
CA ARG A 133 7.52 5.68 12.02
C ARG A 133 7.42 4.84 13.29
N ARG A 134 8.18 5.21 14.33
CA ARG A 134 8.23 4.46 15.60
C ARG A 134 6.90 4.51 16.36
N ASP A 135 6.16 5.59 16.25
CA ASP A 135 4.88 5.79 16.93
C ASP A 135 3.74 4.91 16.41
N GLU A 136 3.89 4.30 15.23
CA GLU A 136 2.83 3.47 14.64
C GLU A 136 2.61 2.14 15.37
N SER A 137 3.64 1.58 15.99
CA SER A 137 3.50 0.33 16.75
C SER A 137 4.74 0.01 17.60
N ARG A 138 4.53 -0.82 18.65
CA ARG A 138 5.63 -1.36 19.48
C ARG A 138 6.71 -2.10 18.68
N GLY A 139 6.33 -2.75 17.57
CA GLY A 139 7.27 -3.42 16.67
C GLY A 139 8.13 -2.42 15.91
N ARG A 140 7.50 -1.36 15.38
CA ARG A 140 8.21 -0.30 14.63
C ARG A 140 9.10 0.55 15.52
N ALA A 141 8.73 0.75 16.80
CA ALA A 141 9.56 1.45 17.76
C ALA A 141 10.98 0.86 17.93
N LYS A 142 11.14 -0.43 17.61
CA LYS A 142 12.42 -1.16 17.75
C LYS A 142 13.19 -1.27 16.44
N LEU A 143 12.70 -0.74 15.33
CA LEU A 143 13.37 -0.82 14.06
C LEU A 143 14.66 0.01 14.06
N PRO A 144 15.75 -0.51 13.47
CA PRO A 144 16.94 0.29 13.24
C PRO A 144 16.66 1.29 12.12
N GLU A 145 17.30 2.44 12.17
CA GLU A 145 17.24 3.45 11.11
C GLU A 145 17.79 2.89 9.80
N CYS A 146 18.92 2.18 9.88
CA CYS A 146 19.53 1.55 8.73
C CYS A 146 19.97 0.11 9.02
N GLU A 147 19.84 -0.77 8.03
CA GLU A 147 20.29 -2.16 8.07
C GLU A 147 20.60 -2.69 6.67
N TYR A 148 21.27 -3.85 6.57
CA TYR A 148 21.41 -4.53 5.28
C TYR A 148 20.05 -5.05 4.80
N HIS A 149 19.73 -4.74 3.54
CA HIS A 149 18.56 -5.33 2.90
C HIS A 149 18.79 -6.82 2.59
N SER A 150 17.72 -7.63 2.59
CA SER A 150 17.77 -9.08 2.35
C SER A 150 18.39 -9.48 1.01
N THR A 151 18.42 -8.56 0.05
CA THR A 151 18.98 -8.79 -1.30
C THR A 151 20.49 -8.58 -1.41
N THR A 152 21.15 -8.10 -0.35
CA THR A 152 22.61 -7.92 -0.32
C THR A 152 23.33 -9.26 -0.53
N LEU A 153 24.28 -9.29 -1.45
CA LEU A 153 25.16 -10.44 -1.66
C LEU A 153 26.40 -10.31 -0.78
N LYS A 154 26.61 -11.31 0.08
CA LYS A 154 27.75 -11.33 1.03
C LYS A 154 28.95 -12.14 0.52
N THR A 155 28.90 -12.70 -0.69
CA THR A 155 29.96 -13.57 -1.22
C THR A 155 30.47 -13.09 -2.56
N GLU A 156 31.80 -12.98 -2.70
CA GLU A 156 32.49 -12.57 -3.94
C GLU A 156 32.17 -13.47 -5.16
N ARG A 157 31.80 -14.74 -4.94
CA ARG A 157 31.47 -15.70 -6.00
C ARG A 157 30.22 -15.34 -6.83
N LYS A 158 29.33 -14.47 -6.32
CA LYS A 158 28.05 -14.11 -6.98
C LYS A 158 28.02 -12.66 -7.48
N GLY A 159 29.17 -12.00 -7.53
CA GLY A 159 29.26 -10.57 -7.82
C GLY A 159 29.05 -9.72 -6.56
N LYS A 160 29.47 -8.48 -6.65
CA LYS A 160 29.40 -7.53 -5.53
C LYS A 160 28.12 -6.72 -5.66
N PHE A 161 27.16 -6.95 -4.77
CA PHE A 161 25.93 -6.14 -4.69
C PHE A 161 25.60 -5.85 -3.24
N GLU A 162 25.57 -4.58 -2.89
CA GLU A 162 25.25 -4.11 -1.56
C GLU A 162 23.95 -3.30 -1.60
N CYS A 163 22.97 -3.72 -0.82
CA CYS A 163 21.71 -2.99 -0.68
C CYS A 163 21.49 -2.69 0.81
N HIS A 164 21.34 -1.42 1.14
CA HIS A 164 20.98 -0.98 2.48
C HIS A 164 19.50 -0.65 2.54
N TRP A 165 18.89 -0.84 3.71
CA TRP A 165 17.52 -0.42 3.99
C TRP A 165 17.53 0.73 4.98
N LEU A 166 17.12 1.91 4.54
CA LEU A 166 17.05 3.13 5.34
C LEU A 166 15.59 3.51 5.61
N ARG A 167 15.34 3.95 6.83
CA ARG A 167 14.04 4.46 7.31
C ARG A 167 14.21 5.90 7.81
N PRO A 168 14.26 6.89 6.92
CA PRO A 168 14.67 8.24 7.28
C PRO A 168 13.65 9.01 8.12
N VAL A 169 12.41 8.51 8.20
CA VAL A 169 11.31 9.21 8.88
C VAL A 169 10.90 8.57 10.21
N LEU A 170 11.71 7.66 10.74
CA LEU A 170 11.39 6.89 11.95
C LEU A 170 10.97 7.75 13.14
N ASP A 171 11.65 8.86 13.37
CA ASP A 171 11.51 9.69 14.56
C ASP A 171 10.75 11.00 14.29
N TYR A 172 10.13 11.13 13.09
CA TYR A 172 9.34 12.31 12.74
C TYR A 172 7.85 12.13 13.04
N GLU A 173 7.22 13.23 13.41
CA GLU A 173 5.78 13.28 13.63
C GLU A 173 5.00 13.24 12.32
N LYS A 174 3.80 12.66 12.35
CA LYS A 174 2.93 12.51 11.18
C LYS A 174 2.62 13.84 10.49
N GLY A 175 2.38 14.90 11.25
CA GLY A 175 2.10 16.24 10.71
C GLY A 175 3.17 16.74 9.76
N LYS A 176 4.44 16.44 10.06
CA LYS A 176 5.58 16.84 9.23
C LYS A 176 5.55 16.19 7.84
N MET A 177 5.02 14.97 7.74
CA MET A 177 4.90 14.27 6.46
C MET A 177 3.92 14.98 5.51
N PHE A 178 2.82 15.53 6.03
CA PHE A 178 1.88 16.33 5.26
C PHE A 178 2.51 17.64 4.75
N GLU A 179 3.28 18.33 5.59
CA GLU A 179 4.02 19.54 5.18
C GLU A 179 5.00 19.24 4.04
N TRP A 180 5.73 18.11 4.16
CA TRP A 180 6.69 17.70 3.14
C TRP A 180 6.02 17.29 1.82
N GLY A 181 4.86 16.63 1.88
CA GLY A 181 4.06 16.33 0.69
C GLY A 181 3.68 17.61 -0.07
N LYS A 182 3.18 18.61 0.64
CA LYS A 182 2.86 19.93 0.06
C LYS A 182 4.09 20.64 -0.53
N THR A 183 5.24 20.52 0.13
CA THR A 183 6.51 21.07 -0.39
C THR A 183 6.92 20.42 -1.72
N LEU A 184 6.59 19.15 -1.92
CA LEU A 184 6.79 18.43 -3.19
C LEU A 184 5.74 18.77 -4.26
N GLY A 185 4.72 19.56 -3.94
CA GLY A 185 3.58 19.84 -4.83
C GLY A 185 2.65 18.64 -5.00
N LEU A 186 2.60 17.76 -4.01
CA LEU A 186 1.74 16.58 -4.00
C LEU A 186 0.49 16.83 -3.15
N ASP A 187 -0.65 16.37 -3.66
CA ASP A 187 -1.89 16.33 -2.91
C ASP A 187 -1.89 15.19 -1.90
N ASP A 188 -2.60 15.37 -0.80
CA ASP A 188 -2.84 14.29 0.15
C ASP A 188 -3.73 13.21 -0.48
N HIS A 189 -3.51 11.95 -0.08
CA HIS A 189 -4.37 10.88 -0.57
C HIS A 189 -5.82 11.10 -0.11
N PRO A 190 -6.85 10.96 -0.98
CA PRO A 190 -8.24 11.28 -0.66
C PRO A 190 -8.78 10.56 0.59
N CYS A 191 -8.27 9.36 0.90
CA CYS A 191 -8.72 8.65 2.10
C CYS A 191 -8.45 9.41 3.42
N TYR A 192 -7.55 10.41 3.44
CA TYR A 192 -7.31 11.21 4.65
C TYR A 192 -8.46 12.16 5.00
N GLU A 193 -9.40 12.38 4.10
CA GLU A 193 -10.63 13.14 4.39
C GLU A 193 -11.52 12.42 5.41
N TYR A 194 -11.44 11.07 5.48
CA TYR A 194 -12.31 10.26 6.32
C TYR A 194 -11.57 9.17 7.12
N CYS A 195 -10.31 8.90 6.79
CA CYS A 195 -9.50 7.91 7.49
C CYS A 195 -8.27 8.55 8.12
N GLY A 196 -8.00 8.24 9.36
CA GLY A 196 -6.78 8.70 10.04
C GLY A 196 -5.49 8.05 9.49
N ARG A 197 -5.60 7.04 8.61
CA ARG A 197 -4.48 6.30 8.06
C ARG A 197 -4.78 5.82 6.63
N CYS A 198 -3.87 6.10 5.70
CA CYS A 198 -3.87 5.46 4.39
C CYS A 198 -3.26 4.05 4.51
N SER A 199 -3.98 3.06 4.04
CA SER A 199 -3.57 1.65 3.98
C SER A 199 -4.18 1.02 2.73
N CYS A 200 -4.04 -0.31 2.53
CA CYS A 200 -4.90 -0.99 1.57
C CYS A 200 -6.36 -0.77 1.97
N MET A 201 -7.27 -0.68 0.99
CA MET A 201 -8.69 -0.45 1.24
C MET A 201 -9.27 -1.48 2.20
N MET A 202 -8.89 -2.76 1.99
CA MET A 202 -9.25 -3.88 2.86
C MET A 202 -8.04 -4.33 3.68
N CYS A 203 -7.62 -3.53 4.64
CA CYS A 203 -6.46 -3.83 5.48
C CYS A 203 -6.88 -4.54 6.77
N VAL A 204 -6.34 -5.73 7.02
CA VAL A 204 -6.65 -6.51 8.24
C VAL A 204 -6.23 -5.84 9.56
N VAL A 205 -5.37 -4.84 9.50
CA VAL A 205 -4.97 -4.05 10.68
C VAL A 205 -5.73 -2.72 10.78
N ALA A 206 -6.64 -2.42 9.83
CA ALA A 206 -7.49 -1.25 9.90
C ALA A 206 -8.52 -1.39 11.05
N LYS A 207 -8.99 -0.27 11.57
CA LYS A 207 -10.10 -0.25 12.51
C LYS A 207 -11.42 -0.55 11.76
N ASN A 208 -12.42 -1.03 12.48
CA ASN A 208 -13.73 -1.33 11.88
C ASN A 208 -14.35 -0.07 11.27
N GLU A 209 -14.25 1.07 11.96
CA GLU A 209 -14.75 2.36 11.49
C GLU A 209 -14.15 2.74 10.12
N GLN A 210 -12.85 2.49 9.92
CA GLN A 210 -12.21 2.74 8.62
C GLN A 210 -12.76 1.82 7.52
N ILE A 211 -13.03 0.57 7.83
CA ILE A 211 -13.61 -0.38 6.87
C ILE A 211 -15.05 0.02 6.53
N MET A 212 -15.84 0.42 7.51
CA MET A 212 -17.22 0.91 7.30
C MET A 212 -17.24 2.18 6.43
N GLU A 213 -16.31 3.12 6.67
CA GLU A 213 -16.18 4.30 5.80
C GLU A 213 -15.79 3.94 4.37
N ASN A 214 -14.90 2.94 4.19
CA ASN A 214 -14.57 2.42 2.86
C ASN A 214 -15.79 1.75 2.20
N MET A 215 -16.59 0.98 2.94
CA MET A 215 -17.84 0.38 2.44
C MET A 215 -18.82 1.43 1.94
N LYS A 216 -19.05 2.49 2.72
CA LYS A 216 -19.97 3.58 2.36
C LYS A 216 -19.52 4.37 1.13
N ARG A 217 -18.21 4.59 0.96
CA ARG A 217 -17.67 5.42 -0.11
C ARG A 217 -17.29 4.65 -1.37
N HIS A 218 -17.03 3.35 -1.23
CA HIS A 218 -16.60 2.45 -2.31
C HIS A 218 -17.36 1.13 -2.27
N PRO A 219 -18.72 1.16 -2.31
CA PRO A 219 -19.53 -0.04 -2.08
C PRO A 219 -19.24 -1.14 -3.10
N GLU A 220 -19.13 -0.81 -4.37
CA GLU A 220 -18.83 -1.81 -5.42
C GLU A 220 -17.47 -2.50 -5.21
N GLU A 221 -16.43 -1.72 -4.85
CA GLU A 221 -15.10 -2.27 -4.60
C GLU A 221 -15.05 -3.08 -3.31
N MET A 222 -15.83 -2.70 -2.29
CA MET A 222 -15.85 -3.38 -0.99
C MET A 222 -16.71 -4.65 -1.00
N ARG A 223 -17.75 -4.71 -1.84
CA ARG A 223 -18.65 -5.87 -1.93
C ARG A 223 -17.91 -7.17 -2.23
N LYS A 224 -16.92 -7.15 -3.10
CA LYS A 224 -16.10 -8.33 -3.44
C LYS A 224 -15.40 -8.97 -2.21
N TRP A 225 -15.09 -8.18 -1.18
CA TRP A 225 -14.47 -8.67 0.05
C TRP A 225 -15.48 -9.34 0.97
N VAL A 226 -16.70 -8.80 1.05
CA VAL A 226 -17.81 -9.40 1.76
C VAL A 226 -18.15 -10.76 1.13
N ASP A 227 -18.27 -10.81 -0.19
CA ASP A 227 -18.56 -12.04 -0.93
C ASP A 227 -17.46 -13.10 -0.75
N ALA A 228 -16.19 -12.66 -0.70
CA ALA A 228 -15.06 -13.55 -0.42
C ALA A 228 -15.14 -14.13 1.00
N GLU A 229 -15.51 -13.34 2.00
CA GLU A 229 -15.70 -13.79 3.38
C GLU A 229 -16.79 -14.84 3.46
N ILE A 230 -17.95 -14.58 2.86
CA ILE A 230 -19.09 -15.51 2.80
C ILE A 230 -18.66 -16.82 2.13
N LYS A 231 -18.00 -16.75 0.98
CA LYS A 231 -17.54 -17.91 0.23
C LYS A 231 -16.55 -18.76 1.02
N LEU A 232 -15.69 -18.15 1.80
CA LEU A 232 -14.67 -18.86 2.59
C LEU A 232 -15.22 -19.43 3.91
N GLY A 233 -16.31 -18.89 4.44
CA GLY A 233 -16.86 -19.26 5.75
C GLY A 233 -15.95 -18.87 6.94
N PHE A 234 -15.01 -17.93 6.74
CA PHE A 234 -14.11 -17.43 7.77
C PHE A 234 -14.15 -15.91 7.82
N THR A 235 -14.38 -15.36 9.00
CA THR A 235 -14.44 -13.92 9.20
C THR A 235 -13.09 -13.24 8.97
N TRP A 236 -13.14 -12.03 8.43
CA TRP A 236 -12.00 -11.15 8.18
C TRP A 236 -11.14 -10.92 9.43
N LYS A 237 -11.79 -10.71 10.57
CA LYS A 237 -11.16 -10.65 11.89
C LYS A 237 -11.84 -11.58 12.87
N HIS A 238 -11.11 -11.96 13.91
CA HIS A 238 -11.72 -12.68 15.02
C HIS A 238 -12.87 -11.87 15.62
N LYS A 239 -14.07 -12.45 15.67
CA LYS A 239 -15.32 -11.83 16.17
C LYS A 239 -15.79 -10.59 15.40
N THR A 240 -15.37 -10.39 14.15
CA THR A 240 -15.85 -9.30 13.31
C THR A 240 -16.02 -9.81 11.90
N SER A 241 -17.25 -9.83 11.41
CA SER A 241 -17.60 -10.19 10.05
C SER A 241 -17.68 -8.93 9.18
N LEU A 242 -17.21 -9.02 7.93
CA LEU A 242 -17.42 -7.99 6.93
C LEU A 242 -18.88 -7.87 6.57
N GLN A 243 -19.64 -8.99 6.57
CA GLN A 243 -21.05 -9.01 6.33
C GLN A 243 -21.79 -8.20 7.40
N GLU A 244 -21.50 -8.43 8.70
CA GLU A 244 -22.11 -7.64 9.79
C GLU A 244 -21.79 -6.15 9.69
N LEU A 245 -20.57 -5.79 9.30
CA LEU A 245 -20.19 -4.38 9.07
C LEU A 245 -20.91 -3.79 7.85
N TRP A 246 -21.12 -4.59 6.82
CA TRP A 246 -21.86 -4.18 5.64
C TRP A 246 -23.33 -3.90 5.97
N GLU A 247 -23.99 -4.79 6.69
CA GLU A 247 -25.38 -4.64 7.15
C GLU A 247 -25.55 -3.39 8.04
N GLN A 248 -24.57 -3.07 8.87
CA GLN A 248 -24.56 -1.83 9.67
C GLN A 248 -24.35 -0.55 8.83
N CYS A 249 -23.73 -0.65 7.65
CA CYS A 249 -23.52 0.49 6.77
C CYS A 249 -24.73 0.78 5.88
N PHE A 250 -25.48 -0.25 5.52
CA PHE A 250 -26.58 -0.22 4.57
C PHE A 250 -27.78 -0.89 5.24
N ASP A 251 -28.59 -0.13 5.96
CA ASP A 251 -29.83 -0.63 6.57
C ASP A 251 -30.67 -1.28 5.48
N ILE A 252 -31.18 -2.48 5.75
CA ILE A 252 -31.91 -3.32 4.79
C ILE A 252 -33.16 -2.61 4.26
N ASP A 253 -33.69 -1.65 5.01
CA ASP A 253 -34.93 -0.90 4.65
C ASP A 253 -34.71 0.10 3.49
N ASP A 254 -33.51 0.67 3.32
CA ASP A 254 -33.21 1.61 2.23
C ASP A 254 -33.04 0.92 0.85
N VAL A 255 -32.72 -0.38 0.81
CA VAL A 255 -32.51 -1.13 -0.44
C VAL A 255 -33.84 -1.60 -1.06
N VAL A 256 -34.90 -1.72 -0.25
CA VAL A 256 -36.22 -2.17 -0.72
C VAL A 256 -36.94 -1.04 -1.44
N GLU A 257 -36.80 0.24 -1.01
CA GLU A 257 -37.44 1.38 -1.66
C GLU A 257 -36.89 1.68 -3.07
N GLU A 258 -35.60 1.44 -3.36
CA GLU A 258 -35.05 1.63 -4.72
C GLU A 258 -35.55 0.57 -5.72
N GLN A 259 -35.86 -0.65 -5.26
CA GLN A 259 -36.37 -1.70 -6.16
C GLN A 259 -37.87 -1.57 -6.41
N GLU A 260 -38.65 -1.12 -5.45
CA GLU A 260 -40.12 -0.88 -5.63
C GLU A 260 -40.36 0.39 -6.45
N GLY A 261 -39.51 1.40 -6.40
CA GLY A 261 -39.60 2.62 -7.22
C GLY A 261 -39.38 2.41 -8.72
N SER A 262 -38.71 1.30 -9.14
CA SER A 262 -38.44 1.00 -10.56
C SER A 262 -39.54 0.17 -11.25
N GLU A 263 -40.41 -0.49 -10.50
CA GLU A 263 -41.51 -1.30 -11.09
C GLU A 263 -42.81 -0.54 -11.33
N ASN A 264 -43.04 0.61 -10.68
CA ASN A 264 -44.28 1.38 -10.84
C ASN A 264 -44.29 2.39 -12.01
N GLY A 265 -43.30 2.37 -12.89
CA GLY A 265 -43.14 3.27 -14.06
C GLY A 265 -43.67 2.73 -15.39
N ARG A 266 -44.36 1.59 -15.44
CA ARG A 266 -44.88 1.01 -16.70
C ARG A 266 -46.34 0.59 -16.59
N SER A 267 -47.27 1.54 -16.67
CA SER A 267 -48.57 1.32 -17.28
C SER A 267 -49.22 2.69 -17.48
N ASP A 268 -49.26 3.17 -18.71
CA ASP A 268 -50.39 3.86 -19.33
C ASP A 268 -50.00 4.32 -20.74
N VAL A 269 -50.08 3.41 -21.70
CA VAL A 269 -50.26 3.80 -23.10
C VAL A 269 -51.70 3.60 -23.44
N HIS A 270 -52.49 4.64 -23.30
CA HIS A 270 -53.84 4.69 -23.85
C HIS A 270 -53.75 4.92 -25.38
N THR A 271 -54.12 3.89 -26.08
CA THR A 271 -54.56 3.94 -27.49
C THR A 271 -55.74 4.91 -27.62
N SER A 272 -55.63 5.88 -28.51
CA SER A 272 -56.81 6.58 -29.04
C SER A 272 -56.62 6.71 -30.56
N ILE A 273 -57.49 5.99 -31.24
CA ILE A 273 -57.76 6.04 -32.67
C ILE A 273 -58.58 7.29 -32.94
N PHE A 274 -58.13 8.17 -33.84
CA PHE A 274 -58.85 8.76 -34.95
C PHE A 274 -57.85 9.51 -35.83
#